data_e73471de58b307b26fa4edbd6532779b
#
_entry.id   e73471de58b307b26fa4edbd6532779b
#
_cell.length_a   1.000
_cell.length_b   1.000
_cell.length_c   1.000
_cell.angle_alpha   90.00
_cell.angle_beta   90.00
_cell.angle_gamma   90.00
#
_symmetry.space_group_name_H-M   'P 1'
#
loop_
_entity.id
_entity.type
_entity.pdbx_description
1 polymer ?
#
loop_
_entity_poly.entity_id
_entity_poly.type
_entity_poly.pdbx_seq_one_letter_code
_entity_poly.pdbx_strand_id
1 'polypeptide(L)'
;MTTHQIRQKYLDFFSARGHEILASASLLPENDPTTLFTGSGMQPMIPYLLGEKHPKGTRLTDSQKCFRSQDVEEVGDNRHTTFFEMLGNWSLGDYFKKEQIPWLFEFLTKEIGLDPNRLFVTCFRGNDSLGIPRDTEAAELWKKEFESEMGNGKWEMESHDIKVVDFPERDGLQGGRIFYYDEKKNWWSRSGEPDKMPAGEPGGPDSEVFWDFGDKLRLHEESRWKDSLCHPNCDCGRFLEIGNSVFMEYRKRV
;
A
#
# COMPACT_ATOMS: atom_id res chain seq x y z
N MET A 1 -14.75 -15.41 -4.38
CA MET A 1 -14.43 -14.59 -5.57
C MET A 1 -13.18 -15.16 -6.22
N THR A 2 -13.10 -15.23 -7.55
CA THR A 2 -11.91 -15.69 -8.27
C THR A 2 -10.95 -14.53 -8.54
N THR A 3 -9.67 -14.82 -8.79
CA THR A 3 -8.67 -13.80 -9.17
C THR A 3 -9.12 -12.97 -10.37
N HIS A 4 -9.72 -13.62 -11.38
CA HIS A 4 -10.25 -12.92 -12.56
C HIS A 4 -11.38 -11.93 -12.18
N GLN A 5 -12.28 -12.31 -11.27
CA GLN A 5 -13.35 -11.42 -10.80
C GLN A 5 -12.80 -10.23 -10.00
N ILE A 6 -11.77 -10.44 -9.18
CA ILE A 6 -11.12 -9.35 -8.44
C ILE A 6 -10.48 -8.35 -9.42
N ARG A 7 -9.70 -8.85 -10.38
CA ARG A 7 -9.08 -8.02 -11.43
C ARG A 7 -10.13 -7.20 -12.18
N GLN A 8 -11.19 -7.85 -12.67
CA GLN A 8 -12.22 -7.16 -13.43
C GLN A 8 -12.92 -6.08 -12.59
N LYS A 9 -13.30 -6.40 -11.35
CA LYS A 9 -13.90 -5.42 -10.43
C LYS A 9 -13.00 -4.22 -10.20
N TYR A 10 -11.69 -4.43 -10.06
CA TYR A 10 -10.74 -3.32 -9.87
C TYR A 10 -10.70 -2.40 -11.09
N LEU A 11 -10.56 -2.97 -12.27
CA LEU A 11 -10.50 -2.21 -13.51
C LEU A 11 -11.82 -1.46 -13.77
N ASP A 12 -12.96 -2.10 -13.55
CA ASP A 12 -14.28 -1.49 -13.70
C ASP A 12 -14.50 -0.35 -12.69
N PHE A 13 -14.07 -0.56 -11.43
CA PHE A 13 -14.16 0.43 -10.36
C PHE A 13 -13.41 1.72 -10.68
N PHE A 14 -12.18 1.62 -11.16
CA PHE A 14 -11.39 2.78 -11.54
C PHE A 14 -11.80 3.35 -12.90
N SER A 15 -12.21 2.53 -13.86
CA SER A 15 -12.77 3.01 -15.12
C SER A 15 -14.01 3.86 -14.90
N ALA A 16 -14.91 3.47 -13.98
CA ALA A 16 -16.08 4.27 -13.60
C ALA A 16 -15.70 5.64 -12.95
N ARG A 17 -14.45 5.79 -12.51
CA ARG A 17 -13.88 7.03 -11.97
C ARG A 17 -13.01 7.79 -12.99
N GLY A 18 -13.16 7.46 -14.26
CA GLY A 18 -12.51 8.15 -15.38
C GLY A 18 -11.08 7.70 -15.66
N HIS A 19 -10.67 6.52 -15.18
CA HIS A 19 -9.36 5.95 -15.50
C HIS A 19 -9.40 5.18 -16.81
N GLU A 20 -8.40 5.41 -17.65
CA GLU A 20 -8.16 4.62 -18.85
C GLU A 20 -7.47 3.30 -18.49
N ILE A 21 -8.01 2.20 -18.99
CA ILE A 21 -7.43 0.88 -18.75
C ILE A 21 -6.22 0.68 -19.66
N LEU A 22 -5.08 0.33 -19.06
CA LEU A 22 -3.85 -0.02 -19.76
C LEU A 22 -3.69 -1.53 -19.87
N ALA A 23 -3.03 -1.97 -20.94
CA ALA A 23 -2.51 -3.33 -21.01
C ALA A 23 -1.30 -3.48 -20.08
N SER A 24 -1.12 -4.67 -19.50
CA SER A 24 0.10 -5.01 -18.77
C SER A 24 1.33 -4.77 -19.64
N ALA A 25 2.32 -4.07 -19.13
CA ALA A 25 3.61 -3.94 -19.79
C ALA A 25 4.35 -5.29 -19.82
N SER A 26 5.41 -5.36 -20.63
CA SER A 26 6.27 -6.54 -20.71
C SER A 26 6.91 -6.86 -19.34
N LEU A 27 7.10 -8.15 -19.05
CA LEU A 27 7.92 -8.59 -17.93
C LEU A 27 9.41 -8.27 -18.12
N LEU A 28 9.86 -8.13 -19.38
CA LEU A 28 11.20 -7.65 -19.71
C LEU A 28 11.09 -6.14 -19.96
N PRO A 29 11.62 -5.30 -19.04
CA PRO A 29 11.53 -3.85 -19.19
C PRO A 29 12.35 -3.38 -20.40
N GLU A 30 11.72 -2.58 -21.29
CA GLU A 30 12.35 -2.21 -22.56
C GLU A 30 13.40 -1.09 -22.41
N ASN A 31 13.29 -0.24 -21.42
CA ASN A 31 14.14 0.95 -21.26
C ASN A 31 14.66 1.13 -19.82
N ASP A 32 14.74 0.08 -19.05
CA ASP A 32 15.27 0.10 -17.69
C ASP A 32 16.46 -0.86 -17.54
N PRO A 33 17.70 -0.36 -17.67
CA PRO A 33 18.89 -1.21 -17.54
C PRO A 33 19.19 -1.60 -16.08
N THR A 34 18.43 -1.09 -15.12
CA THR A 34 18.67 -1.31 -13.69
C THR A 34 18.04 -2.59 -13.17
N THR A 35 17.07 -3.16 -13.89
CA THR A 35 16.38 -4.39 -13.52
C THR A 35 16.24 -5.35 -14.68
N LEU A 36 16.26 -6.66 -14.38
CA LEU A 36 16.06 -7.71 -15.40
C LEU A 36 14.57 -7.95 -15.69
N PHE A 37 13.71 -7.71 -14.70
CA PHE A 37 12.28 -7.96 -14.80
C PHE A 37 11.46 -6.81 -14.22
N THR A 38 10.25 -6.66 -14.72
CA THR A 38 9.26 -5.77 -14.14
C THR A 38 8.78 -6.34 -12.80
N GLY A 39 9.19 -5.72 -11.71
CA GLY A 39 8.92 -6.16 -10.33
C GLY A 39 7.77 -5.40 -9.65
N SER A 40 7.24 -4.35 -10.30
CA SER A 40 6.11 -3.57 -9.74
C SER A 40 5.30 -2.90 -10.84
N GLY A 41 4.03 -2.59 -10.54
CA GLY A 41 3.18 -1.81 -11.44
C GLY A 41 3.68 -0.38 -11.67
N MET A 42 4.39 0.18 -10.72
CA MET A 42 4.94 1.52 -10.83
C MET A 42 6.11 1.62 -11.83
N GLN A 43 6.87 0.55 -12.02
CA GLN A 43 8.08 0.57 -12.85
C GLN A 43 7.84 1.05 -14.30
N PRO A 44 6.83 0.57 -15.03
CA PRO A 44 6.50 1.10 -16.36
C PRO A 44 6.01 2.54 -16.36
N MET A 45 5.52 3.03 -15.20
CA MET A 45 4.93 4.36 -15.06
C MET A 45 5.94 5.45 -14.68
N ILE A 46 7.18 5.09 -14.34
CA ILE A 46 8.21 6.03 -13.85
C ILE A 46 8.40 7.25 -14.75
N PRO A 47 8.52 7.15 -16.09
CA PRO A 47 8.69 8.33 -16.95
C PRO A 47 7.55 9.34 -16.79
N TYR A 48 6.33 8.85 -16.69
CA TYR A 48 5.11 9.67 -16.55
C TYR A 48 4.98 10.28 -15.15
N LEU A 49 5.38 9.55 -14.13
CA LEU A 49 5.48 10.07 -12.76
C LEU A 49 6.58 11.13 -12.61
N LEU A 50 7.59 11.09 -13.47
CA LEU A 50 8.63 12.12 -13.58
C LEU A 50 8.21 13.35 -14.40
N GLY A 51 7.03 13.34 -15.01
CA GLY A 51 6.44 14.48 -15.70
C GLY A 51 6.30 14.34 -17.20
N GLU A 52 6.65 13.20 -17.79
CA GLU A 52 6.29 12.93 -19.19
C GLU A 52 4.77 12.82 -19.33
N LYS A 53 4.24 13.29 -20.46
CA LYS A 53 2.81 13.17 -20.73
C LYS A 53 2.46 11.76 -21.21
N HIS A 54 1.58 11.09 -20.48
CA HIS A 54 1.05 9.82 -20.93
C HIS A 54 0.01 10.04 -22.05
N PRO A 55 0.07 9.28 -23.18
CA PRO A 55 -0.82 9.50 -24.34
C PRO A 55 -2.30 9.23 -24.05
N LYS A 56 -2.60 8.45 -23.01
CA LYS A 56 -3.99 8.11 -22.60
C LYS A 56 -4.54 8.99 -21.45
N GLY A 57 -3.82 10.03 -21.03
CA GLY A 57 -4.32 10.97 -20.03
C GLY A 57 -3.64 10.86 -18.67
N THR A 58 -4.31 11.39 -17.65
CA THR A 58 -3.77 11.56 -16.28
C THR A 58 -4.30 10.54 -15.27
N ARG A 59 -5.42 9.88 -15.56
CA ARG A 59 -6.02 8.82 -14.75
C ARG A 59 -5.89 7.49 -15.47
N LEU A 60 -5.12 6.59 -14.93
CA LEU A 60 -4.80 5.31 -15.56
C LEU A 60 -4.99 4.17 -14.57
N THR A 61 -5.37 2.99 -15.07
CA THR A 61 -5.46 1.78 -14.24
C THR A 61 -5.02 0.56 -15.03
N ASP A 62 -4.44 -0.40 -14.35
CA ASP A 62 -3.97 -1.65 -14.98
C ASP A 62 -3.97 -2.84 -14.01
N SER A 63 -3.64 -3.99 -14.57
CA SER A 63 -3.21 -5.17 -13.83
C SER A 63 -1.86 -5.58 -14.39
N GLN A 64 -0.78 -5.13 -13.74
CA GLN A 64 0.58 -5.37 -14.17
C GLN A 64 1.08 -6.74 -13.70
N LYS A 65 1.55 -7.56 -14.64
CA LYS A 65 2.27 -8.80 -14.33
C LYS A 65 3.65 -8.45 -13.80
N CYS A 66 4.01 -9.01 -12.66
CA CYS A 66 5.27 -8.75 -11.97
C CYS A 66 6.01 -10.05 -11.68
N PHE A 67 7.35 -9.95 -11.72
CA PHE A 67 8.22 -11.04 -11.33
C PHE A 67 9.35 -10.51 -10.42
N ARG A 68 9.43 -11.07 -9.19
CA ARG A 68 10.45 -10.75 -8.18
C ARG A 68 11.26 -12.01 -7.87
N SER A 69 12.37 -12.19 -8.57
CA SER A 69 13.26 -13.34 -8.37
C SER A 69 13.94 -13.34 -7.01
N GLN A 70 14.15 -12.16 -6.41
CA GLN A 70 14.77 -12.01 -5.09
C GLN A 70 13.91 -12.62 -3.97
N ASP A 71 12.59 -12.70 -4.15
CA ASP A 71 11.66 -13.22 -3.14
C ASP A 71 11.62 -14.76 -3.12
N VAL A 72 12.40 -15.45 -3.97
CA VAL A 72 12.39 -16.92 -4.08
C VAL A 72 12.74 -17.63 -2.78
N GLU A 73 13.61 -17.06 -1.96
CA GLU A 73 14.02 -17.63 -0.67
C GLU A 73 12.93 -17.50 0.41
N GLU A 74 11.97 -16.61 0.22
CA GLU A 74 10.85 -16.36 1.14
C GLU A 74 9.59 -17.13 0.75
N VAL A 75 9.56 -17.73 -0.46
CA VAL A 75 8.44 -18.55 -0.93
C VAL A 75 8.25 -19.76 -0.02
N GLY A 76 7.04 -19.91 0.50
CA GLY A 76 6.68 -20.97 1.45
C GLY A 76 6.07 -20.42 2.72
N ASP A 77 6.19 -19.12 2.95
CA ASP A 77 5.35 -18.43 3.91
C ASP A 77 3.93 -18.17 3.32
N ASN A 78 3.08 -17.46 4.05
CA ASN A 78 1.71 -17.15 3.60
C ASN A 78 1.59 -15.82 2.84
N ARG A 79 2.70 -15.18 2.42
CA ARG A 79 2.74 -13.81 1.88
C ARG A 79 3.51 -13.69 0.57
N HIS A 80 4.66 -14.37 0.44
CA HIS A 80 5.58 -14.17 -0.66
C HIS A 80 5.32 -15.11 -1.83
N THR A 81 5.39 -14.54 -3.03
CA THR A 81 5.36 -15.26 -4.30
C THR A 81 6.24 -14.53 -5.29
N THR A 82 6.95 -15.26 -6.14
CA THR A 82 7.84 -14.67 -7.14
C THR A 82 7.11 -14.08 -8.34
N PHE A 83 5.91 -14.60 -8.64
CA PHE A 83 5.11 -14.17 -9.78
C PHE A 83 3.70 -13.80 -9.32
N PHE A 84 3.26 -12.58 -9.65
CA PHE A 84 1.96 -12.05 -9.24
C PHE A 84 1.47 -10.96 -10.19
N GLU A 85 0.21 -10.55 -10.02
CA GLU A 85 -0.35 -9.36 -10.65
C GLU A 85 -0.50 -8.26 -9.61
N MET A 86 -0.04 -7.06 -9.95
CA MET A 86 -0.25 -5.85 -9.16
C MET A 86 -1.34 -5.03 -9.81
N LEU A 87 -2.46 -4.86 -9.10
CA LEU A 87 -3.55 -3.98 -9.52
C LEU A 87 -3.16 -2.55 -9.22
N GLY A 88 -3.09 -1.71 -10.25
CA GLY A 88 -2.59 -0.35 -10.14
C GLY A 88 -3.60 0.70 -10.58
N ASN A 89 -3.63 1.83 -9.87
CA ASN A 89 -4.26 3.06 -10.31
C ASN A 89 -3.29 4.22 -10.17
N TRP A 90 -3.21 5.05 -11.21
CA TRP A 90 -2.20 6.07 -11.38
C TRP A 90 -2.85 7.43 -11.56
N SER A 91 -2.41 8.40 -10.77
CA SER A 91 -2.77 9.81 -10.89
C SER A 91 -1.53 10.61 -11.31
N LEU A 92 -1.55 11.13 -12.52
CA LEU A 92 -0.47 11.96 -13.04
C LEU A 92 -0.78 13.44 -12.81
N GLY A 93 -0.80 13.85 -11.53
CA GLY A 93 -1.09 15.21 -11.11
C GLY A 93 -2.58 15.60 -11.19
N ASP A 94 -3.48 14.64 -11.04
CA ASP A 94 -4.94 14.86 -11.10
C ASP A 94 -5.59 14.80 -9.71
N TYR A 95 -5.51 13.64 -9.05
CA TYR A 95 -6.02 13.44 -7.69
C TYR A 95 -4.91 12.96 -6.76
N PHE A 96 -5.18 12.94 -5.45
CA PHE A 96 -4.18 12.58 -4.45
C PHE A 96 -4.81 11.83 -3.26
N LYS A 97 -4.30 12.01 -2.03
CA LYS A 97 -4.73 11.28 -0.82
C LYS A 97 -6.23 11.32 -0.57
N LYS A 98 -6.85 12.49 -0.78
CA LYS A 98 -8.28 12.73 -0.49
C LYS A 98 -9.23 11.87 -1.30
N GLU A 99 -8.83 11.48 -2.50
CA GLU A 99 -9.59 10.58 -3.36
C GLU A 99 -9.07 9.15 -3.21
N GLN A 100 -7.75 8.94 -3.22
CA GLN A 100 -7.14 7.63 -3.23
C GLN A 100 -7.51 6.79 -2.01
N ILE A 101 -7.42 7.36 -0.80
CA ILE A 101 -7.67 6.63 0.44
C ILE A 101 -9.13 6.19 0.53
N PRO A 102 -10.14 7.07 0.35
CA PRO A 102 -11.54 6.67 0.29
C PRO A 102 -11.84 5.64 -0.81
N TRP A 103 -11.26 5.78 -2.01
CA TRP A 103 -11.49 4.82 -3.09
C TRP A 103 -10.93 3.44 -2.78
N LEU A 104 -9.71 3.37 -2.22
CA LEU A 104 -9.13 2.08 -1.83
C LEU A 104 -9.97 1.42 -0.72
N PHE A 105 -10.38 2.19 0.29
CA PHE A 105 -11.24 1.69 1.35
C PHE A 105 -12.59 1.20 0.82
N GLU A 106 -13.24 1.99 -0.03
CA GLU A 106 -14.50 1.61 -0.69
C GLU A 106 -14.35 0.34 -1.52
N PHE A 107 -13.28 0.24 -2.32
CA PHE A 107 -13.02 -0.95 -3.12
C PHE A 107 -12.89 -2.19 -2.22
N LEU A 108 -12.09 -2.13 -1.17
CA LEU A 108 -11.85 -3.26 -0.27
C LEU A 108 -13.12 -3.67 0.49
N THR A 109 -13.89 -2.72 1.00
CA THR A 109 -15.02 -2.99 1.90
C THR A 109 -16.34 -3.22 1.16
N LYS A 110 -16.58 -2.50 0.06
CA LYS A 110 -17.85 -2.57 -0.69
C LYS A 110 -17.77 -3.47 -1.90
N GLU A 111 -16.72 -3.36 -2.72
CA GLU A 111 -16.59 -4.17 -3.94
C GLU A 111 -16.08 -5.58 -3.65
N ILE A 112 -15.04 -5.70 -2.83
CA ILE A 112 -14.48 -7.00 -2.42
C ILE A 112 -15.28 -7.59 -1.26
N GLY A 113 -15.80 -6.75 -0.36
CA GLY A 113 -16.60 -7.16 0.79
C GLY A 113 -15.78 -7.61 1.99
N LEU A 114 -14.57 -7.08 2.15
CA LEU A 114 -13.74 -7.33 3.33
C LEU A 114 -14.35 -6.67 4.57
N ASP A 115 -14.23 -7.34 5.70
CA ASP A 115 -14.64 -6.82 7.00
C ASP A 115 -13.68 -5.70 7.45
N PRO A 116 -14.14 -4.45 7.62
CA PRO A 116 -13.29 -3.35 8.06
C PRO A 116 -12.68 -3.57 9.46
N ASN A 117 -13.28 -4.41 10.31
CA ASN A 117 -12.70 -4.79 11.59
C ASN A 117 -11.39 -5.58 11.47
N ARG A 118 -11.12 -6.14 10.31
CA ARG A 118 -9.89 -6.89 10.01
C ARG A 118 -8.90 -6.10 9.15
N LEU A 119 -9.21 -4.83 8.85
CA LEU A 119 -8.31 -3.92 8.15
C LEU A 119 -7.50 -3.09 9.15
N PHE A 120 -6.20 -3.03 8.92
CA PHE A 120 -5.23 -2.24 9.67
C PHE A 120 -4.43 -1.43 8.66
N VAL A 121 -4.11 -0.19 8.99
CA VAL A 121 -3.41 0.69 8.04
C VAL A 121 -2.16 1.28 8.66
N THR A 122 -1.17 1.54 7.80
CA THR A 122 0.07 2.20 8.20
C THR A 122 0.20 3.56 7.52
N CYS A 123 0.93 4.47 8.17
CA CYS A 123 1.24 5.80 7.65
C CYS A 123 2.66 6.18 8.03
N PHE A 124 3.25 7.08 7.27
CA PHE A 124 4.61 7.55 7.53
C PHE A 124 4.71 8.42 8.79
N ARG A 125 5.61 8.04 9.69
CA ARG A 125 5.82 8.71 10.98
C ARG A 125 6.56 10.05 10.88
N GLY A 126 7.18 10.33 9.73
CA GLY A 126 8.07 11.47 9.54
C GLY A 126 9.53 11.13 9.80
N ASN A 127 10.41 12.02 9.36
CA ASN A 127 11.85 11.97 9.65
C ASN A 127 12.34 13.40 9.94
N ASP A 128 12.45 13.75 11.23
CA ASP A 128 12.85 15.09 11.69
C ASP A 128 14.25 15.46 11.23
N SER A 129 15.17 14.50 11.12
CA SER A 129 16.55 14.74 10.70
C SER A 129 16.65 15.20 9.25
N LEU A 130 15.68 14.82 8.42
CA LEU A 130 15.57 15.24 7.02
C LEU A 130 14.53 16.35 6.81
N GLY A 131 13.86 16.79 7.88
CA GLY A 131 12.80 17.79 7.81
C GLY A 131 11.55 17.30 7.07
N ILE A 132 11.30 15.99 7.05
CA ILE A 132 10.13 15.39 6.42
C ILE A 132 9.06 15.17 7.51
N PRO A 133 7.91 15.86 7.44
CA PRO A 133 6.89 15.78 8.46
C PRO A 133 6.18 14.42 8.45
N ARG A 134 5.53 14.11 9.58
CA ARG A 134 4.59 13.00 9.72
C ARG A 134 3.41 13.17 8.76
N ASP A 135 2.97 12.09 8.12
CA ASP A 135 1.79 12.09 7.25
C ASP A 135 0.49 12.00 8.07
N THR A 136 0.15 13.14 8.68
CA THR A 136 -1.09 13.26 9.45
C THR A 136 -2.33 13.28 8.56
N GLU A 137 -2.21 13.78 7.31
CA GLU A 137 -3.32 13.82 6.36
C GLU A 137 -3.82 12.41 6.02
N ALA A 138 -2.90 11.48 5.70
CA ALA A 138 -3.30 10.10 5.44
C ALA A 138 -3.98 9.46 6.65
N ALA A 139 -3.44 9.64 7.85
CA ALA A 139 -4.01 9.08 9.07
C ALA A 139 -5.41 9.64 9.38
N GLU A 140 -5.64 10.93 9.18
CA GLU A 140 -6.95 11.56 9.35
C GLU A 140 -7.98 11.07 8.32
N LEU A 141 -7.56 10.86 7.07
CA LEU A 141 -8.42 10.30 6.03
C LEU A 141 -8.81 8.86 6.36
N TRP A 142 -7.87 8.02 6.74
CA TRP A 142 -8.16 6.64 7.18
C TRP A 142 -9.09 6.62 8.39
N LYS A 143 -8.85 7.48 9.38
CA LYS A 143 -9.72 7.60 10.55
C LYS A 143 -11.16 7.89 10.15
N LYS A 144 -11.37 8.82 9.24
CA LYS A 144 -12.68 9.16 8.68
C LYS A 144 -13.35 7.96 8.00
N GLU A 145 -12.61 7.20 7.21
CA GLU A 145 -13.16 6.03 6.51
C GLU A 145 -13.61 4.95 7.50
N PHE A 146 -12.79 4.63 8.50
CA PHE A 146 -13.19 3.70 9.56
C PHE A 146 -14.41 4.21 10.34
N GLU A 147 -14.44 5.49 10.71
CA GLU A 147 -15.58 6.10 11.41
C GLU A 147 -16.86 6.08 10.57
N SER A 148 -16.77 6.19 9.24
CA SER A 148 -17.92 6.18 8.34
C SER A 148 -18.65 4.83 8.32
N GLU A 149 -17.94 3.73 8.56
CA GLU A 149 -18.54 2.39 8.64
C GLU A 149 -19.14 2.09 10.02
N MET A 150 -18.84 2.90 11.04
CA MET A 150 -19.50 2.83 12.33
C MET A 150 -20.94 3.32 12.20
N GLY A 151 -21.89 2.43 12.28
CA GLY A 151 -23.33 2.78 12.19
C GLY A 151 -24.00 2.48 10.87
N ASN A 152 -23.29 2.02 9.84
CA ASN A 152 -23.91 1.59 8.57
C ASN A 152 -24.60 0.21 8.65
N GLY A 153 -24.63 -0.42 9.83
CA GLY A 153 -25.42 -1.62 10.13
C GLY A 153 -24.97 -2.92 9.47
N LYS A 154 -24.00 -2.89 8.56
CA LYS A 154 -23.43 -4.09 7.93
C LYS A 154 -22.33 -4.73 8.78
N TRP A 155 -21.55 -3.89 9.46
CA TRP A 155 -20.45 -4.31 10.31
C TRP A 155 -20.59 -3.63 11.69
N GLU A 156 -20.59 -4.41 12.75
CA GLU A 156 -20.48 -3.88 14.12
C GLU A 156 -19.00 -3.63 14.39
N MET A 157 -18.58 -2.36 14.37
CA MET A 157 -17.21 -2.01 14.74
C MET A 157 -17.01 -2.24 16.23
N GLU A 158 -15.96 -2.96 16.59
CA GLU A 158 -15.64 -3.35 17.96
C GLU A 158 -15.30 -2.16 18.89
N SER A 159 -14.96 -1.01 18.32
CA SER A 159 -14.63 0.21 19.05
C SER A 159 -15.13 1.46 18.35
N HIS A 160 -15.68 2.39 19.10
CA HIS A 160 -16.12 3.69 18.60
C HIS A 160 -14.98 4.71 18.49
N ASP A 161 -13.78 4.37 18.98
CA ASP A 161 -12.60 5.21 18.89
C ASP A 161 -11.52 4.55 18.02
N ILE A 162 -11.25 5.15 16.88
CA ILE A 162 -10.18 4.70 15.98
C ILE A 162 -8.85 5.18 16.52
N LYS A 163 -8.17 4.29 17.22
CA LYS A 163 -6.90 4.58 17.88
C LYS A 163 -5.73 4.55 16.92
N VAL A 164 -4.84 5.51 17.10
CA VAL A 164 -3.56 5.63 16.40
C VAL A 164 -2.43 5.17 17.31
N VAL A 165 -1.47 4.42 16.78
CA VAL A 165 -0.28 3.94 17.50
C VAL A 165 0.98 4.49 16.84
N ASP A 166 1.79 5.23 17.61
CA ASP A 166 2.97 5.93 17.08
C ASP A 166 4.20 5.04 16.88
N PHE A 167 4.37 4.01 17.70
CA PHE A 167 5.55 3.13 17.70
C PHE A 167 5.12 1.67 17.85
N PRO A 168 4.42 1.10 16.85
CA PRO A 168 3.86 -0.25 16.96
C PRO A 168 4.93 -1.34 17.08
N GLU A 169 6.12 -1.13 16.53
CA GLU A 169 7.28 -2.01 16.68
C GLU A 169 7.76 -2.16 18.14
N ARG A 170 7.48 -1.14 18.98
CA ARG A 170 7.78 -1.13 20.41
C ARG A 170 6.56 -1.50 21.26
N ASP A 171 5.40 -0.96 20.90
CA ASP A 171 4.21 -0.94 21.75
C ASP A 171 3.16 -1.99 21.34
N GLY A 172 3.34 -2.65 20.20
CA GLY A 172 2.38 -3.62 19.64
C GLY A 172 1.10 -2.94 19.14
N LEU A 173 0.02 -3.70 19.07
CA LEU A 173 -1.25 -3.24 18.51
C LEU A 173 -1.98 -2.20 19.37
N GLN A 174 -1.89 -2.26 20.68
CA GLN A 174 -2.55 -1.33 21.62
C GLN A 174 -4.05 -1.09 21.34
N GLY A 175 -4.72 -1.99 20.64
CA GLY A 175 -6.09 -1.78 20.14
C GLY A 175 -6.20 -0.74 19.01
N GLY A 176 -5.09 -0.40 18.35
CA GLY A 176 -5.04 0.56 17.26
C GLY A 176 -5.55 0.00 15.94
N ARG A 177 -5.87 0.91 15.02
CA ARG A 177 -6.22 0.62 13.62
C ARG A 177 -5.29 1.33 12.64
N ILE A 178 -4.66 2.42 13.07
CA ILE A 178 -3.75 3.25 12.28
C ILE A 178 -2.39 3.25 12.99
N PHE A 179 -1.32 2.96 12.25
CA PHE A 179 0.00 2.74 12.81
C PHE A 179 1.04 3.57 12.08
N TYR A 180 1.89 4.26 12.82
CA TYR A 180 2.97 5.03 12.22
C TYR A 180 4.28 4.26 12.21
N TYR A 181 4.91 4.17 11.03
CA TYR A 181 6.25 3.61 10.87
C TYR A 181 7.22 4.61 10.24
N ASP A 182 8.50 4.33 10.38
CA ASP A 182 9.58 5.11 9.78
C ASP A 182 9.71 4.88 8.26
N GLU A 183 10.73 5.49 7.67
CA GLU A 183 11.02 5.43 6.24
C GLU A 183 11.38 4.03 5.73
N LYS A 184 11.69 3.08 6.59
CA LYS A 184 11.95 1.71 6.18
C LYS A 184 10.69 0.95 5.81
N LYS A 185 9.55 1.41 6.31
CA LYS A 185 8.26 0.76 6.12
C LYS A 185 7.26 1.62 5.35
N ASN A 186 7.23 2.92 5.55
CA ASN A 186 6.25 3.81 4.92
C ASN A 186 6.89 4.94 4.10
N TRP A 187 7.91 4.60 3.34
CA TRP A 187 8.49 5.49 2.33
C TRP A 187 8.81 4.71 1.05
N TRP A 188 8.49 5.30 -0.08
CA TRP A 188 8.84 4.76 -1.38
C TRP A 188 9.77 5.69 -2.16
N SER A 189 10.85 5.15 -2.68
CA SER A 189 11.64 5.64 -3.80
C SER A 189 12.30 4.46 -4.52
N ARG A 190 12.86 4.69 -5.73
CA ARG A 190 13.61 3.62 -6.44
C ARG A 190 14.85 3.18 -5.67
N SER A 191 15.46 4.10 -4.95
CA SER A 191 16.69 3.85 -4.18
C SER A 191 16.44 3.45 -2.72
N GLY A 192 15.17 3.32 -2.30
CA GLY A 192 14.77 3.01 -0.94
C GLY A 192 14.57 4.24 -0.06
N GLU A 193 15.21 4.28 1.10
CA GLU A 193 15.02 5.34 2.10
C GLU A 193 15.44 6.73 1.60
N PRO A 194 14.90 7.83 2.15
CA PRO A 194 15.11 9.19 1.64
C PRO A 194 16.57 9.63 1.60
N ASP A 195 17.39 9.17 2.53
CA ASP A 195 18.82 9.49 2.60
C ASP A 195 19.61 8.84 1.46
N LYS A 196 19.17 7.69 0.95
CA LYS A 196 19.79 6.95 -0.15
C LYS A 196 19.42 7.45 -1.53
N MET A 197 18.40 8.29 -1.65
CA MET A 197 17.94 8.83 -2.92
C MET A 197 19.02 9.70 -3.58
N PRO A 198 19.34 9.53 -4.87
CA PRO A 198 20.17 10.46 -5.62
C PRO A 198 19.41 11.75 -5.89
N ALA A 199 20.17 12.82 -6.16
CA ALA A 199 19.61 14.13 -6.53
C ALA A 199 18.68 14.02 -7.76
N GLY A 200 17.50 14.64 -7.66
CA GLY A 200 16.46 14.61 -8.70
C GLY A 200 15.49 13.44 -8.63
N GLU A 201 15.78 12.42 -7.83
CA GLU A 201 14.86 11.30 -7.66
C GLU A 201 13.58 11.69 -6.91
N PRO A 202 12.40 11.28 -7.40
CA PRO A 202 11.15 11.43 -6.69
C PRO A 202 10.97 10.32 -5.65
N GLY A 203 10.23 10.64 -4.60
CA GLY A 203 9.82 9.70 -3.57
C GLY A 203 8.75 10.32 -2.70
N GLY A 204 8.27 9.58 -1.76
CA GLY A 204 7.28 10.09 -0.82
C GLY A 204 6.79 9.04 0.16
N PRO A 205 5.98 9.48 1.11
CA PRO A 205 5.33 8.58 2.04
C PRO A 205 4.41 7.61 1.31
N ASP A 206 4.21 6.49 1.91
CA ASP A 206 3.16 5.56 1.51
C ASP A 206 2.26 5.19 2.69
N SER A 207 1.15 4.57 2.36
CA SER A 207 0.19 4.06 3.31
C SER A 207 -0.25 2.68 2.87
N GLU A 208 0.04 1.70 3.71
CA GLU A 208 -0.27 0.29 3.44
C GLU A 208 -1.57 -0.11 4.13
N VAL A 209 -2.26 -1.08 3.55
CA VAL A 209 -3.44 -1.72 4.13
C VAL A 209 -3.14 -3.18 4.37
N PHE A 210 -3.35 -3.62 5.61
CA PHE A 210 -3.14 -4.99 6.05
C PHE A 210 -4.45 -5.67 6.40
N TRP A 211 -4.53 -6.95 6.05
CA TRP A 211 -5.56 -7.88 6.49
C TRP A 211 -5.09 -8.69 7.69
N ASP A 212 -5.82 -8.63 8.81
CA ASP A 212 -5.56 -9.47 9.99
C ASP A 212 -6.24 -10.83 9.86
N PHE A 213 -5.46 -11.91 9.85
CA PHE A 213 -6.00 -13.28 9.91
C PHE A 213 -6.59 -13.63 11.27
N GLY A 214 -6.34 -12.80 12.28
CA GLY A 214 -6.87 -12.94 13.63
C GLY A 214 -6.08 -13.90 14.53
N ASP A 215 -6.39 -13.84 15.83
CA ASP A 215 -5.66 -14.57 16.87
C ASP A 215 -5.90 -16.08 16.83
N LYS A 216 -7.03 -16.53 16.29
CA LYS A 216 -7.42 -17.94 16.29
C LYS A 216 -6.42 -18.85 15.56
N LEU A 217 -5.72 -18.32 14.57
CA LEU A 217 -4.71 -19.08 13.83
C LEU A 217 -3.37 -19.16 14.54
N ARG A 218 -3.18 -18.43 15.65
CA ARG A 218 -1.96 -18.41 16.48
C ARG A 218 -0.66 -18.19 15.68
N LEU A 219 -0.76 -17.47 14.56
CA LEU A 219 0.37 -17.26 13.65
C LEU A 219 1.54 -16.54 14.31
N HIS A 220 1.27 -15.61 15.22
CA HIS A 220 2.32 -14.90 15.96
C HIS A 220 2.94 -15.78 17.04
N GLU A 221 2.13 -16.43 17.86
CA GLU A 221 2.53 -17.26 19.00
C GLU A 221 3.33 -18.49 18.58
N GLU A 222 3.11 -18.98 17.37
CA GLU A 222 3.80 -20.14 16.79
C GLU A 222 5.00 -19.77 15.90
N SER A 223 5.20 -18.46 15.67
CA SER A 223 6.31 -17.94 14.87
C SER A 223 7.60 -17.78 15.69
N ARG A 224 8.69 -17.52 14.98
CA ARG A 224 9.97 -17.10 15.60
C ARG A 224 9.90 -15.74 16.31
N TRP A 225 8.81 -14.97 16.08
CA TRP A 225 8.58 -13.63 16.61
C TRP A 225 7.73 -13.60 17.88
N LYS A 226 7.36 -14.76 18.42
CA LYS A 226 6.45 -14.93 19.58
C LYS A 226 6.85 -14.16 20.84
N ASP A 227 8.14 -13.86 20.99
CA ASP A 227 8.69 -13.16 22.18
C ASP A 227 8.69 -11.62 22.00
N SER A 228 8.26 -11.12 20.84
CA SER A 228 8.05 -9.69 20.57
C SER A 228 6.56 -9.34 20.60
N LEU A 229 6.24 -8.04 20.61
CA LEU A 229 4.87 -7.59 20.46
C LEU A 229 4.44 -7.67 18.99
N CYS A 230 3.23 -8.19 18.75
CA CYS A 230 2.67 -8.28 17.41
C CYS A 230 2.19 -6.91 16.89
N HIS A 231 2.44 -6.63 15.61
CA HIS A 231 2.03 -5.40 14.93
C HIS A 231 1.90 -5.64 13.42
N PRO A 232 1.27 -4.73 12.62
CA PRO A 232 1.03 -4.98 11.18
C PRO A 232 2.27 -5.37 10.37
N ASN A 233 3.39 -4.71 10.58
CA ASN A 233 4.68 -5.04 9.94
C ASN A 233 5.51 -6.10 10.69
N CYS A 234 4.88 -6.91 11.55
CA CYS A 234 5.52 -8.07 12.16
C CYS A 234 5.54 -9.24 11.16
N ASP A 235 6.73 -9.80 10.92
CA ASP A 235 6.90 -10.89 9.94
C ASP A 235 6.36 -12.27 10.41
N CYS A 236 5.45 -12.27 11.38
CA CYS A 236 4.85 -13.49 11.92
C CYS A 236 3.79 -14.14 11.01
N GLY A 237 3.36 -13.46 9.94
CA GLY A 237 2.33 -13.96 9.03
C GLY A 237 0.89 -13.69 9.47
N ARG A 238 0.65 -13.07 10.62
CA ARG A 238 -0.70 -12.68 11.06
C ARG A 238 -1.31 -11.61 10.17
N PHE A 239 -0.51 -10.66 9.73
CA PHE A 239 -0.94 -9.56 8.89
C PHE A 239 -0.43 -9.75 7.47
N LEU A 240 -1.33 -9.61 6.50
CA LEU A 240 -1.02 -9.65 5.07
C LEU A 240 -1.23 -8.27 4.49
N GLU A 241 -0.19 -7.66 3.93
CA GLU A 241 -0.33 -6.46 3.11
C GLU A 241 -1.16 -6.77 1.87
N ILE A 242 -2.26 -6.04 1.69
CA ILE A 242 -3.20 -6.21 0.57
C ILE A 242 -3.32 -4.97 -0.30
N GLY A 243 -2.70 -3.89 0.07
CA GLY A 243 -2.67 -2.65 -0.71
C GLY A 243 -1.63 -1.67 -0.18
N ASN A 244 -1.07 -0.89 -1.08
CA ASN A 244 -0.14 0.18 -0.76
C ASN A 244 -0.42 1.39 -1.65
N SER A 245 -0.63 2.56 -1.06
CA SER A 245 -0.81 3.83 -1.75
C SER A 245 0.42 4.70 -1.58
N VAL A 246 1.16 4.89 -2.66
CA VAL A 246 2.38 5.71 -2.67
C VAL A 246 2.05 7.14 -3.09
N PHE A 247 2.48 8.10 -2.29
CA PHE A 247 2.26 9.53 -2.49
C PHE A 247 3.57 10.24 -2.82
N MET A 248 3.84 10.45 -4.10
CA MET A 248 5.09 11.09 -4.56
C MET A 248 5.06 12.62 -4.33
N GLU A 249 5.35 13.04 -3.10
CA GLU A 249 5.31 14.45 -2.68
C GLU A 249 6.67 15.14 -2.76
N TYR A 250 7.76 14.38 -2.83
CA TYR A 250 9.11 14.90 -2.64
C TYR A 250 10.01 14.60 -3.83
N ARG A 251 11.01 15.45 -3.99
CA ARG A 251 12.13 15.22 -4.89
C ARG A 251 13.43 15.58 -4.15
N LYS A 252 14.41 14.66 -4.19
CA LYS A 252 15.71 14.91 -3.57
C LYS A 252 16.37 16.13 -4.21
N ARG A 253 16.73 17.12 -3.40
CA ARG A 253 17.56 18.26 -3.85
C ARG A 253 19.04 17.89 -3.76
N VAL A 254 19.87 18.65 -4.49
CA VAL A 254 21.36 18.59 -4.41
C VAL A 254 21.80 19.17 -3.08
#